data_a6ecf432a0df83c950e798fdfd1a7fc3
#
_entry.id   a6ecf432a0df83c950e798fdfd1a7fc3
#
_cell.length_a   1.000
_cell.length_b   1.000
_cell.length_c   1.000
_cell.angle_alpha   90.00
_cell.angle_beta   90.00
_cell.angle_gamma   90.00
#
_symmetry.space_group_name_H-M   'P 1'
#
loop_
_entity.id
_entity.type
_entity.pdbx_description
1 polymer ?
#
loop_
_entity_poly.entity_id
_entity_poly.type
_entity_poly.pdbx_seq_one_letter_code
_entity_poly.pdbx_strand_id
1 'polypeptide(L)'
;FRSFPSNLCKQKKPAGKPTRKGGAKVTKEQLGTLILDSERQMYSTAKSMLYSDQDCADAIQETIVKAFSGVHTLRNDKYAKTWLMRILINECYTILRKTSKVISLDEMCETTELAADEKSDYSDLYKAVGSLKEDLRMPVILYYIENFNIREIAQIMDISEGAVQKRLARARGKLRQDLQESEAWT
;
A
#
# COMPACT_ATOMS: atom_id res chain seq x y z
N PHE A 1 0.30 -18.43 -12.33
CA PHE A 1 1.09 -18.59 -11.10
C PHE A 1 2.54 -18.30 -11.41
N ARG A 2 2.95 -17.04 -11.38
CA ARG A 2 4.36 -16.67 -11.41
C ARG A 2 4.74 -16.24 -10.01
N SER A 3 5.68 -16.99 -9.44
CA SER A 3 6.34 -16.77 -8.16
C SER A 3 6.69 -15.31 -7.95
N PHE A 4 6.16 -14.70 -6.91
CA PHE A 4 6.70 -13.47 -6.36
C PHE A 4 8.10 -13.76 -5.83
N PRO A 5 9.09 -12.94 -6.13
CA PRO A 5 10.44 -13.18 -5.67
C PRO A 5 10.49 -13.09 -4.13
N SER A 6 10.82 -14.20 -3.52
CA SER A 6 11.05 -14.40 -2.09
C SER A 6 12.31 -13.67 -1.55
N ASN A 7 12.70 -12.54 -2.16
CA ASN A 7 13.94 -11.84 -1.87
C ASN A 7 13.77 -10.48 -1.15
N LEU A 8 12.65 -10.28 -0.42
CA LEU A 8 12.48 -9.01 0.31
C LEU A 8 13.25 -8.94 1.64
N CYS A 9 14.00 -9.99 2.01
CA CYS A 9 14.75 -10.02 3.27
C CYS A 9 16.28 -9.96 3.13
N LYS A 10 16.80 -9.80 1.90
CA LYS A 10 18.24 -9.57 1.73
C LYS A 10 18.48 -8.10 1.41
N GLN A 11 18.87 -7.34 2.44
CA GLN A 11 19.44 -6.01 2.33
C GLN A 11 20.65 -6.06 1.38
N LYS A 12 20.47 -5.73 0.10
CA LYS A 12 21.59 -5.31 -0.74
C LYS A 12 22.05 -3.94 -0.26
N LYS A 13 23.24 -3.89 0.33
CA LYS A 13 23.94 -2.64 0.59
C LYS A 13 24.02 -1.85 -0.72
N PRO A 14 23.55 -0.60 -0.77
CA PRO A 14 23.82 0.25 -1.92
C PRO A 14 25.29 0.63 -1.93
N ALA A 15 25.96 0.31 -3.03
CA ALA A 15 27.30 0.81 -3.34
C ALA A 15 27.22 2.33 -3.61
N GLY A 16 28.17 3.09 -3.04
CA GLY A 16 28.44 4.48 -3.45
C GLY A 16 27.72 5.54 -2.64
N LYS A 17 28.45 6.17 -1.69
CA LYS A 17 28.06 7.37 -0.95
C LYS A 17 27.87 8.57 -1.88
N PRO A 18 26.74 9.32 -1.75
CA PRO A 18 26.80 10.75 -1.81
C PRO A 18 26.86 11.29 -0.36
N THR A 19 27.86 12.08 -0.07
CA THR A 19 27.93 12.94 1.12
C THR A 19 26.71 13.87 1.12
N ARG A 20 25.69 13.56 1.92
CA ARG A 20 24.50 14.39 2.09
C ARG A 20 24.53 15.01 3.48
N LYS A 21 24.38 16.35 3.50
CA LYS A 21 24.16 17.20 4.67
C LYS A 21 23.13 16.53 5.59
N GLY A 22 23.46 16.40 6.88
CA GLY A 22 22.69 15.69 7.87
C GLY A 22 21.28 16.25 8.01
N GLY A 23 20.30 15.45 7.62
CA GLY A 23 18.93 15.63 8.07
C GLY A 23 18.84 15.27 9.56
N ALA A 24 17.99 15.96 10.32
CA ALA A 24 17.75 15.66 11.71
C ALA A 24 17.25 14.21 11.85
N LYS A 25 17.75 13.49 12.85
CA LYS A 25 17.25 12.15 13.19
C LYS A 25 15.85 12.31 13.78
N VAL A 26 14.90 11.53 13.28
CA VAL A 26 13.56 11.48 13.86
C VAL A 26 13.63 10.89 15.26
N THR A 27 13.09 11.61 16.24
CA THR A 27 12.99 11.12 17.62
C THR A 27 11.77 10.21 17.77
N LYS A 28 11.69 9.46 18.87
CA LYS A 28 10.52 8.60 19.15
C LYS A 28 9.24 9.42 19.33
N GLU A 29 9.35 10.60 19.92
CA GLU A 29 8.24 11.54 20.12
C GLU A 29 7.71 12.05 18.78
N GLN A 30 8.60 12.45 17.88
CA GLN A 30 8.24 12.87 16.52
C GLN A 30 7.62 11.73 15.72
N LEU A 31 8.11 10.50 15.89
CA LEU A 31 7.49 9.33 15.27
C LEU A 31 6.09 9.07 15.82
N GLY A 32 5.90 9.19 17.14
CA GLY A 32 4.57 9.07 17.76
C GLY A 32 3.57 10.07 17.18
N THR A 33 3.96 11.34 17.07
CA THR A 33 3.12 12.38 16.43
C THR A 33 2.80 12.03 14.97
N LEU A 34 3.80 11.62 14.20
CA LEU A 34 3.60 11.21 12.80
C LEU A 34 2.62 10.04 12.66
N ILE A 35 2.69 9.05 13.56
CA ILE A 35 1.77 7.91 13.56
C ILE A 35 0.35 8.37 13.82
N LEU A 36 0.13 9.23 14.83
CA LEU A 36 -1.19 9.78 15.13
C LEU A 36 -1.74 10.62 13.97
N ASP A 37 -0.92 11.46 13.36
CA ASP A 37 -1.31 12.27 12.20
C ASP A 37 -1.60 11.42 10.96
N SER A 38 -1.05 10.21 10.89
CA SER A 38 -1.22 9.30 9.76
C SER A 38 -2.23 8.19 10.02
N GLU A 39 -2.88 8.13 11.18
CA GLU A 39 -3.77 7.03 11.59
C GLU A 39 -4.86 6.75 10.56
N ARG A 40 -5.60 7.79 10.16
CA ARG A 40 -6.65 7.67 9.15
C ARG A 40 -6.12 7.14 7.81
N GLN A 41 -4.96 7.64 7.39
CA GLN A 41 -4.33 7.23 6.15
C GLN A 41 -3.84 5.78 6.22
N MET A 42 -3.28 5.38 7.36
CA MET A 42 -2.86 3.99 7.60
C MET A 42 -4.05 3.04 7.54
N TYR A 43 -5.15 3.39 8.20
CA TYR A 43 -6.36 2.57 8.18
C TYR A 43 -6.97 2.46 6.77
N SER A 44 -7.14 3.58 6.06
CA SER A 44 -7.64 3.61 4.68
C SER A 44 -6.79 2.73 3.75
N THR A 45 -5.46 2.85 3.83
CA THR A 45 -4.54 2.03 3.03
C THR A 45 -4.64 0.55 3.40
N ALA A 46 -4.65 0.20 4.70
CA ALA A 46 -4.80 -1.19 5.13
C ALA A 46 -6.14 -1.78 4.66
N LYS A 47 -7.24 -1.04 4.82
CA LYS A 47 -8.59 -1.46 4.42
C LYS A 47 -8.72 -1.68 2.90
N SER A 48 -7.95 -0.97 2.10
CA SER A 48 -7.89 -1.17 0.64
C SER A 48 -7.18 -2.47 0.21
N MET A 49 -6.43 -3.07 1.12
CA MET A 49 -5.69 -4.32 0.91
C MET A 49 -6.32 -5.51 1.63
N LEU A 50 -6.80 -5.28 2.86
CA LEU A 50 -7.30 -6.30 3.78
C LEU A 50 -8.81 -6.16 3.96
N TYR A 51 -9.49 -7.28 4.10
CA TYR A 51 -10.94 -7.33 4.17
C TYR A 51 -11.47 -7.20 5.59
N SER A 52 -10.76 -7.82 6.52
CA SER A 52 -11.10 -7.87 7.92
C SER A 52 -10.58 -6.62 8.66
N ASP A 53 -11.43 -6.01 9.47
CA ASP A 53 -11.02 -4.90 10.34
C ASP A 53 -9.98 -5.37 11.37
N GLN A 54 -10.07 -6.63 11.79
CA GLN A 54 -9.09 -7.24 12.68
C GLN A 54 -7.72 -7.31 12.01
N ASP A 55 -7.65 -7.78 10.76
CA ASP A 55 -6.40 -7.83 10.01
C ASP A 55 -5.81 -6.43 9.78
N CYS A 56 -6.67 -5.42 9.56
CA CYS A 56 -6.23 -4.03 9.44
C CYS A 56 -5.61 -3.54 10.76
N ALA A 57 -6.25 -3.82 11.89
CA ALA A 57 -5.74 -3.45 13.21
C ALA A 57 -4.41 -4.15 13.50
N ASP A 58 -4.29 -5.44 13.19
CA ASP A 58 -3.07 -6.22 13.37
C ASP A 58 -1.92 -5.68 12.51
N ALA A 59 -2.19 -5.35 11.24
CA ALA A 59 -1.20 -4.74 10.34
C ALA A 59 -0.72 -3.39 10.88
N ILE A 60 -1.61 -2.55 11.39
CA ILE A 60 -1.28 -1.25 11.95
C ILE A 60 -0.46 -1.40 13.22
N GLN A 61 -0.86 -2.27 14.14
CA GLN A 61 -0.14 -2.52 15.39
C GLN A 61 1.29 -3.02 15.12
N GLU A 62 1.44 -4.00 14.22
CA GLU A 62 2.76 -4.52 13.86
C GLU A 62 3.61 -3.45 13.17
N THR A 63 2.98 -2.58 12.37
CA THR A 63 3.64 -1.41 11.76
C THR A 63 4.19 -0.47 12.82
N ILE A 64 3.41 -0.15 13.85
CA ILE A 64 3.81 0.73 14.95
C ILE A 64 5.01 0.12 15.69
N VAL A 65 4.95 -1.16 16.06
CA VAL A 65 6.03 -1.87 16.74
C VAL A 65 7.33 -1.83 15.92
N LYS A 66 7.24 -2.13 14.60
CA LYS A 66 8.38 -2.10 13.69
C LYS A 66 8.92 -0.71 13.47
N ALA A 67 8.05 0.30 13.41
CA ALA A 67 8.46 1.69 13.27
C ALA A 67 9.25 2.17 14.49
N PHE A 68 8.78 1.92 15.70
CA PHE A 68 9.52 2.28 16.91
C PHE A 68 10.85 1.52 17.05
N SER A 69 10.88 0.26 16.68
CA SER A 69 12.10 -0.56 16.69
C SER A 69 13.11 -0.09 15.63
N GLY A 70 12.62 0.36 14.47
CA GLY A 70 13.43 0.73 13.31
C GLY A 70 13.72 2.22 13.16
N VAL A 71 13.21 3.10 14.03
CA VAL A 71 13.33 4.57 13.90
C VAL A 71 14.78 5.04 13.74
N HIS A 72 15.73 4.35 14.36
CA HIS A 72 17.16 4.65 14.26
C HIS A 72 17.73 4.49 12.83
N THR A 73 17.04 3.76 11.95
CA THR A 73 17.42 3.57 10.54
C THR A 73 16.97 4.73 9.66
N LEU A 74 16.00 5.52 10.12
CA LEU A 74 15.47 6.67 9.42
C LEU A 74 16.43 7.86 9.55
N ARG A 75 17.07 8.20 8.43
CA ARG A 75 18.13 9.23 8.38
C ARG A 75 17.61 10.63 8.11
N ASN A 76 16.35 10.76 7.69
CA ASN A 76 15.79 12.05 7.28
C ASN A 76 14.28 12.03 7.52
N ASP A 77 13.81 12.98 8.30
CA ASP A 77 12.41 13.22 8.65
C ASP A 77 11.50 13.39 7.44
N LYS A 78 12.01 13.98 6.36
CA LYS A 78 11.28 14.18 5.10
C LYS A 78 10.70 12.88 4.51
N TYR A 79 11.34 11.75 4.78
CA TYR A 79 10.90 10.44 4.27
C TYR A 79 10.19 9.59 5.32
N ALA A 80 9.92 10.14 6.51
CA ALA A 80 9.34 9.40 7.62
C ALA A 80 7.97 8.83 7.27
N LYS A 81 7.11 9.63 6.63
CA LYS A 81 5.78 9.20 6.20
C LYS A 81 5.83 8.09 5.15
N THR A 82 6.64 8.25 4.11
CA THR A 82 6.83 7.24 3.06
C THR A 82 7.41 5.93 3.63
N TRP A 83 8.35 6.05 4.58
CA TRP A 83 8.93 4.92 5.26
C TRP A 83 7.92 4.18 6.15
N LEU A 84 7.07 4.90 6.89
CA LEU A 84 5.98 4.34 7.69
C LEU A 84 4.99 3.58 6.83
N MET A 85 4.53 4.18 5.74
CA MET A 85 3.60 3.55 4.78
C MET A 85 4.20 2.32 4.12
N ARG A 86 5.50 2.32 3.84
CA ARG A 86 6.19 1.12 3.33
C ARG A 86 6.15 -0.04 4.33
N ILE A 87 6.34 0.23 5.62
CA ILE A 87 6.22 -0.80 6.67
C ILE A 87 4.80 -1.36 6.66
N LEU A 88 3.77 -0.50 6.68
CA LEU A 88 2.37 -0.90 6.68
C LEU A 88 2.02 -1.82 5.50
N ILE A 89 2.36 -1.41 4.29
CA ILE A 89 2.07 -2.20 3.09
C ILE A 89 2.77 -3.57 3.13
N ASN A 90 3.99 -3.64 3.65
CA ASN A 90 4.68 -4.92 3.84
C ASN A 90 3.98 -5.83 4.86
N GLU A 91 3.40 -5.26 5.93
CA GLU A 91 2.62 -6.04 6.90
C GLU A 91 1.32 -6.55 6.28
N CYS A 92 0.61 -5.70 5.54
CA CYS A 92 -0.58 -6.12 4.79
C CYS A 92 -0.26 -7.28 3.83
N TYR A 93 0.83 -7.20 3.06
CA TYR A 93 1.28 -8.31 2.21
C TYR A 93 1.65 -9.56 2.99
N THR A 94 2.14 -9.41 4.21
CA THR A 94 2.46 -10.56 5.06
C THR A 94 1.21 -11.28 5.51
N ILE A 95 0.15 -10.55 5.89
CA ILE A 95 -1.15 -11.08 6.25
C ILE A 95 -1.78 -11.78 5.03
N LEU A 96 -1.87 -11.10 3.88
CA LEU A 96 -2.42 -11.67 2.65
C LEU A 96 -1.75 -12.99 2.26
N ARG A 97 -0.43 -13.10 2.39
CA ARG A 97 0.31 -14.34 2.11
C ARG A 97 -0.01 -15.46 3.10
N LYS A 98 -0.25 -15.13 4.37
CA LYS A 98 -0.67 -16.12 5.38
C LYS A 98 -2.08 -16.64 5.05
N THR A 99 -3.01 -15.74 4.78
CA THR A 99 -4.39 -16.07 4.44
C THR A 99 -4.47 -16.89 3.15
N SER A 100 -3.74 -16.52 2.10
CA SER A 100 -3.69 -17.31 0.84
C SER A 100 -3.16 -18.73 1.02
N LYS A 101 -2.24 -18.96 1.96
CA LYS A 101 -1.75 -20.31 2.27
C LYS A 101 -2.78 -21.16 3.00
N VAL A 102 -3.62 -20.54 3.81
CA VAL A 102 -4.71 -21.25 4.52
C VAL A 102 -5.83 -21.59 3.55
N ILE A 103 -6.18 -20.67 2.65
CA ILE A 103 -7.27 -20.85 1.66
C ILE A 103 -6.91 -21.87 0.58
N SER A 104 -5.63 -22.12 0.29
CA SER A 104 -5.22 -23.18 -0.66
C SER A 104 -5.44 -24.59 -0.12
N LEU A 105 -5.91 -24.73 1.11
CA LEU A 105 -6.32 -26.01 1.74
C LEU A 105 -7.84 -26.15 1.84
N ASP A 106 -8.60 -25.08 1.64
CA ASP A 106 -10.07 -25.11 1.66
C ASP A 106 -10.61 -24.05 0.68
N GLU A 107 -11.45 -24.50 -0.21
CA GLU A 107 -12.13 -23.88 -1.33
C GLU A 107 -12.24 -22.34 -1.40
N MET A 108 -12.02 -21.87 -2.63
CA MET A 108 -12.51 -20.63 -3.28
C MET A 108 -13.53 -19.84 -2.46
N CYS A 109 -13.13 -18.69 -1.97
CA CYS A 109 -14.05 -17.68 -1.48
C CYS A 109 -13.93 -16.37 -2.27
N GLU A 110 -15.06 -15.97 -2.68
CA GLU A 110 -15.64 -14.78 -3.30
C GLU A 110 -14.82 -13.49 -3.35
N THR A 111 -14.98 -12.85 -4.50
CA THR A 111 -14.55 -11.49 -4.85
C THR A 111 -14.97 -10.49 -3.77
N THR A 112 -14.00 -9.73 -3.34
CA THR A 112 -14.15 -8.73 -2.30
C THR A 112 -14.92 -7.53 -2.78
N GLU A 113 -16.04 -7.32 -2.21
CA GLU A 113 -16.68 -6.02 -2.20
C GLU A 113 -15.89 -5.08 -1.26
N LEU A 114 -15.22 -4.09 -1.85
CA LEU A 114 -14.86 -2.89 -1.10
C LEU A 114 -16.18 -2.35 -0.56
N ALA A 115 -16.32 -2.22 0.76
CA ALA A 115 -17.48 -1.64 1.39
C ALA A 115 -17.70 -0.23 0.83
N ALA A 116 -18.43 -0.15 -0.27
CA ALA A 116 -19.00 1.07 -0.77
C ALA A 116 -20.22 1.35 0.11
N ASP A 117 -20.26 2.50 0.73
CA ASP A 117 -21.46 3.03 1.34
C ASP A 117 -22.52 3.06 0.23
N GLU A 118 -23.59 2.26 0.34
CA GLU A 118 -24.60 2.00 -0.72
C GLU A 118 -25.31 3.24 -1.26
N LYS A 119 -24.95 4.43 -0.79
CA LYS A 119 -25.54 5.72 -1.15
C LYS A 119 -24.57 6.70 -1.84
N SER A 120 -23.40 6.26 -2.25
CA SER A 120 -22.45 7.13 -2.93
C SER A 120 -22.63 7.06 -4.44
N ASP A 121 -22.75 8.23 -5.09
CA ASP A 121 -22.74 8.43 -6.56
C ASP A 121 -21.45 7.85 -7.25
N TYR A 122 -20.50 7.36 -6.43
CA TYR A 122 -19.22 6.78 -6.84
C TYR A 122 -19.14 5.26 -6.61
N SER A 123 -20.25 4.58 -6.31
CA SER A 123 -20.27 3.13 -6.03
C SER A 123 -19.58 2.31 -7.13
N ASP A 124 -19.84 2.65 -8.39
CA ASP A 124 -19.29 1.91 -9.54
C ASP A 124 -17.78 2.14 -9.71
N LEU A 125 -17.30 3.35 -9.38
CA LEU A 125 -15.86 3.62 -9.36
C LEU A 125 -15.15 2.80 -8.28
N TYR A 126 -15.72 2.72 -7.08
CA TYR A 126 -15.14 1.90 -6.00
C TYR A 126 -15.13 0.41 -6.35
N LYS A 127 -16.19 -0.11 -6.97
CA LYS A 127 -16.27 -1.48 -7.48
C LYS A 127 -15.21 -1.72 -8.57
N ALA A 128 -15.08 -0.80 -9.53
CA ALA A 128 -14.09 -0.89 -10.60
C ALA A 128 -12.65 -0.85 -10.06
N VAL A 129 -12.36 -0.01 -9.06
CA VAL A 129 -11.05 0.01 -8.38
C VAL A 129 -10.83 -1.30 -7.62
N GLY A 130 -11.85 -1.84 -6.97
CA GLY A 130 -11.80 -3.12 -6.27
C GLY A 130 -11.50 -4.30 -7.19
N SER A 131 -12.03 -4.30 -8.42
CA SER A 131 -11.81 -5.35 -9.43
C SER A 131 -10.39 -5.36 -10.01
N LEU A 132 -9.62 -4.27 -9.85
CA LEU A 132 -8.24 -4.22 -10.31
C LEU A 132 -7.38 -5.27 -9.58
N LYS A 133 -6.47 -5.89 -10.34
CA LYS A 133 -5.40 -6.70 -9.71
C LYS A 133 -4.61 -5.84 -8.73
N GLU A 134 -4.18 -6.44 -7.63
CA GLU A 134 -3.50 -5.76 -6.53
C GLU A 134 -2.30 -4.90 -6.98
N ASP A 135 -1.51 -5.39 -7.94
CA ASP A 135 -0.35 -4.69 -8.48
C ASP A 135 -0.71 -3.41 -9.27
N LEU A 136 -1.95 -3.28 -9.73
CA LEU A 136 -2.51 -2.08 -10.37
C LEU A 136 -3.31 -1.23 -9.38
N ARG A 137 -4.05 -1.86 -8.46
CA ARG A 137 -4.89 -1.19 -7.47
C ARG A 137 -4.07 -0.33 -6.51
N MET A 138 -2.98 -0.89 -5.96
CA MET A 138 -2.15 -0.16 -4.99
C MET A 138 -1.59 1.17 -5.51
N PRO A 139 -0.95 1.25 -6.70
CA PRO A 139 -0.54 2.55 -7.24
C PRO A 139 -1.68 3.54 -7.41
N VAL A 140 -2.89 3.08 -7.77
CA VAL A 140 -4.08 3.94 -7.92
C VAL A 140 -4.48 4.54 -6.56
N ILE A 141 -4.58 3.71 -5.53
CA ILE A 141 -4.94 4.16 -4.18
C ILE A 141 -3.90 5.15 -3.66
N LEU A 142 -2.61 4.81 -3.73
CA LEU A 142 -1.54 5.67 -3.24
C LEU A 142 -1.47 7.01 -3.99
N TYR A 143 -1.75 7.01 -5.29
CA TYR A 143 -1.66 8.22 -6.11
C TYR A 143 -2.89 9.12 -5.97
N TYR A 144 -4.10 8.56 -6.14
CA TYR A 144 -5.34 9.35 -6.23
C TYR A 144 -6.03 9.57 -4.89
N ILE A 145 -5.93 8.61 -3.96
CA ILE A 145 -6.61 8.70 -2.66
C ILE A 145 -5.65 9.25 -1.60
N GLU A 146 -4.43 8.67 -1.52
CA GLU A 146 -3.47 9.02 -0.49
C GLU A 146 -2.52 10.17 -0.89
N ASN A 147 -2.63 10.68 -2.13
CA ASN A 147 -1.89 11.82 -2.65
C ASN A 147 -0.35 11.68 -2.59
N PHE A 148 0.16 10.46 -2.71
CA PHE A 148 1.60 10.23 -2.87
C PHE A 148 2.06 10.52 -4.30
N ASN A 149 3.22 11.15 -4.46
CA ASN A 149 3.81 11.33 -5.78
C ASN A 149 4.47 10.03 -6.29
N ILE A 150 4.75 9.97 -7.59
CA ILE A 150 5.30 8.76 -8.25
C ILE A 150 6.59 8.26 -7.59
N ARG A 151 7.46 9.18 -7.16
CA ARG A 151 8.72 8.86 -6.51
C ARG A 151 8.52 8.23 -5.13
N GLU A 152 7.57 8.75 -4.37
CA GLU A 152 7.18 8.19 -3.06
C GLU A 152 6.56 6.81 -3.22
N ILE A 153 5.64 6.64 -4.20
CA ILE A 153 5.03 5.35 -4.51
C ILE A 153 6.10 4.32 -4.90
N ALA A 154 7.08 4.73 -5.72
CA ALA A 154 8.21 3.88 -6.09
C ALA A 154 9.00 3.40 -4.86
N GLN A 155 9.22 4.29 -3.88
CA GLN A 155 9.88 3.97 -2.61
C GLN A 155 9.01 3.07 -1.71
N ILE A 156 7.70 3.34 -1.62
CA ILE A 156 6.75 2.55 -0.83
C ILE A 156 6.67 1.12 -1.36
N MET A 157 6.53 0.96 -2.67
CA MET A 157 6.32 -0.34 -3.32
C MET A 157 7.62 -1.07 -3.68
N ASP A 158 8.79 -0.45 -3.46
CA ASP A 158 10.11 -0.97 -3.82
C ASP A 158 10.27 -1.31 -5.31
N ILE A 159 9.77 -0.43 -6.18
CA ILE A 159 9.82 -0.56 -7.64
C ILE A 159 10.37 0.74 -8.26
N SER A 160 10.69 0.72 -9.56
CA SER A 160 11.13 1.92 -10.26
C SER A 160 9.97 2.89 -10.52
N GLU A 161 10.27 4.20 -10.62
CA GLU A 161 9.28 5.23 -10.99
C GLU A 161 8.61 4.92 -12.34
N GLY A 162 9.38 4.42 -13.32
CA GLY A 162 8.82 3.98 -14.60
C GLY A 162 7.88 2.78 -14.49
N ALA A 163 8.09 1.89 -13.52
CA ALA A 163 7.16 0.79 -13.25
C ALA A 163 5.85 1.31 -12.63
N VAL A 164 5.92 2.29 -11.73
CA VAL A 164 4.73 2.97 -11.18
C VAL A 164 3.92 3.62 -12.29
N GLN A 165 4.57 4.40 -13.17
CA GLN A 165 3.90 5.06 -14.30
C GLN A 165 3.20 4.06 -15.23
N LYS A 166 3.87 2.95 -15.56
CA LYS A 166 3.29 1.88 -16.40
C LYS A 166 2.09 1.22 -15.72
N ARG A 167 2.16 0.97 -14.40
CA ARG A 167 1.04 0.40 -13.65
C ARG A 167 -0.15 1.35 -13.59
N LEU A 168 0.08 2.63 -13.31
CA LEU A 168 -0.97 3.67 -13.34
C LEU A 168 -1.61 3.81 -14.73
N ALA A 169 -0.82 3.77 -15.80
CA ALA A 169 -1.34 3.84 -17.16
C ALA A 169 -2.23 2.62 -17.50
N ARG A 170 -1.79 1.40 -17.13
CA ARG A 170 -2.59 0.17 -17.32
C ARG A 170 -3.85 0.18 -16.48
N ALA A 171 -3.77 0.63 -15.22
CA ALA A 171 -4.94 0.74 -14.35
C ALA A 171 -6.00 1.69 -14.93
N ARG A 172 -5.57 2.88 -15.40
CA ARG A 172 -6.49 3.85 -16.05
C ARG A 172 -7.15 3.28 -17.30
N GLY A 173 -6.40 2.52 -18.11
CA GLY A 173 -6.96 1.86 -19.30
C GLY A 173 -8.04 0.86 -18.91
N LYS A 174 -7.78 0.03 -17.89
CA LYS A 174 -8.75 -0.96 -17.43
C LYS A 174 -9.99 -0.32 -16.78
N LEU A 175 -9.80 0.68 -15.89
CA LEU A 175 -10.92 1.40 -15.27
C LEU A 175 -11.82 2.09 -16.31
N ARG A 176 -11.24 2.66 -17.37
CA ARG A 176 -12.02 3.26 -18.48
C ARG A 176 -12.86 2.20 -19.17
N GLN A 177 -12.31 1.02 -19.43
CA GLN A 177 -13.06 -0.08 -20.06
C GLN A 177 -14.19 -0.55 -19.15
N ASP A 178 -13.90 -0.84 -17.88
CA ASP A 178 -14.87 -1.35 -16.92
C ASP A 178 -16.04 -0.35 -16.71
N LEU A 179 -15.76 0.96 -16.66
CA LEU A 179 -16.78 2.00 -16.50
C LEU A 179 -17.60 2.23 -17.77
N GLN A 180 -17.01 2.14 -18.97
CA GLN A 180 -17.75 2.24 -20.23
C GLN A 180 -18.69 1.05 -20.43
N GLU A 181 -18.29 -0.14 -20.00
CA GLU A 181 -19.15 -1.32 -20.02
C GLU A 181 -20.34 -1.17 -19.07
N SER A 182 -20.17 -0.54 -17.91
CA SER A 182 -21.27 -0.29 -16.96
C SER A 182 -22.30 0.74 -17.48
N GLU A 183 -21.84 1.78 -18.17
CA GLU A 183 -22.73 2.79 -18.78
C GLU A 183 -23.53 2.24 -19.97
N ALA A 184 -23.01 1.22 -20.67
CA ALA A 184 -23.68 0.63 -21.83
C ALA A 184 -24.89 -0.29 -21.45
N TRP A 185 -25.07 -0.61 -20.17
CA TRP A 185 -26.16 -1.45 -19.65
C TRP A 185 -27.23 -0.67 -18.88
N THR A 186 -27.13 0.67 -18.79
CA THR A 186 -28.11 1.54 -18.14
C THR A 186 -28.96 2.26 -19.15
#